data_8e81597a879e6e510f1140d4ff357db1
#
_entry.id   8e81597a879e6e510f1140d4ff357db1
#
_cell.length_a   1.000
_cell.length_b   1.000
_cell.length_c   1.000
_cell.angle_alpha   90.00
_cell.angle_beta   90.00
_cell.angle_gamma   90.00
#
_symmetry.space_group_name_H-M   'P 1'
#
loop_
_entity.id
_entity.type
_entity.pdbx_description
1 polymer ?
#
loop_
_entity_poly.entity_id
_entity_poly.type
_entity_poly.pdbx_seq_one_letter_code
_entity_poly.pdbx_strand_id
1 'polypeptide(L)'
;YFRNMRCNEIYLNTYKLNKIDNRLDRYNAVLKKLESNYEFRYFDKKKFNEYAKIYTDLNNKCFINHRYYYKRTYKEDIEMLKELFLFMKEDSLIFAFKDDKPVAFVMWYPDFNKLVKSGEAFGTIHFFRNLFRNKKIKTAKVMEYGVLPEYRKVGLPLGLLHQIFKVLPKYKIKDVETSWILEENKDSNSVCKSICDDLYKRYVVYEKRIR
;
A
#
# COMPACT_ATOMS: atom_id res chain seq x y z
N TYR A 1 -7.13 -18.01 25.01
CA TYR A 1 -7.82 -17.05 25.89
C TYR A 1 -9.02 -16.43 25.16
N PHE A 2 -8.84 -15.63 24.10
CA PHE A 2 -9.92 -14.93 23.40
C PHE A 2 -10.97 -15.83 22.75
N ARG A 3 -10.58 -17.00 22.24
CA ARG A 3 -11.52 -18.00 21.69
C ARG A 3 -12.53 -18.47 22.73
N ASN A 4 -12.08 -18.65 23.97
CA ASN A 4 -12.94 -19.06 25.09
C ASN A 4 -13.90 -17.94 25.55
N MET A 5 -13.67 -16.68 25.14
CA MET A 5 -14.52 -15.52 25.45
C MET A 5 -15.67 -15.32 24.47
N ARG A 6 -15.90 -16.24 23.53
CA ARG A 6 -16.93 -16.14 22.48
C ARG A 6 -16.80 -14.85 21.66
N CYS A 7 -15.58 -14.47 21.31
CA CYS A 7 -15.31 -13.36 20.40
C CYS A 7 -15.48 -13.82 18.94
N ASN A 8 -15.93 -12.92 18.09
CA ASN A 8 -15.88 -13.13 16.65
C ASN A 8 -14.42 -13.00 16.18
N GLU A 9 -13.99 -13.90 15.32
CA GLU A 9 -12.67 -13.89 14.70
C GLU A 9 -12.74 -13.27 13.30
N ILE A 10 -11.92 -12.28 13.05
CA ILE A 10 -11.78 -11.61 11.75
C ILE A 10 -10.36 -11.82 11.29
N TYR A 11 -10.20 -12.42 10.12
CA TYR A 11 -8.89 -12.77 9.59
C TYR A 11 -8.36 -11.73 8.62
N LEU A 12 -7.06 -11.45 8.74
CA LEU A 12 -6.32 -10.50 7.91
C LEU A 12 -5.11 -11.21 7.30
N ASN A 13 -5.00 -11.14 5.99
CA ASN A 13 -3.96 -11.80 5.22
C ASN A 13 -2.88 -10.82 4.79
N THR A 14 -1.60 -11.20 4.82
CA THR A 14 -0.52 -10.51 4.12
C THR A 14 0.16 -11.48 3.16
N TYR A 15 0.58 -10.95 2.03
CA TYR A 15 1.25 -11.71 0.99
C TYR A 15 2.66 -11.19 0.81
N LYS A 16 3.57 -12.08 0.41
CA LYS A 16 4.94 -11.73 0.11
C LYS A 16 5.29 -12.14 -1.31
N LEU A 17 5.98 -11.25 -1.98
CA LEU A 17 6.61 -11.48 -3.27
C LEU A 17 8.12 -11.37 -3.09
N ASN A 18 8.82 -12.46 -3.29
CA ASN A 18 10.28 -12.49 -3.29
C ASN A 18 10.78 -12.30 -4.72
N LYS A 19 11.80 -11.45 -4.89
CA LYS A 19 12.40 -11.15 -6.20
C LYS A 19 11.37 -10.63 -7.20
N ILE A 20 11.20 -9.32 -7.24
CA ILE A 20 10.24 -8.64 -8.13
C ILE A 20 10.57 -8.77 -9.62
N ASP A 21 11.81 -9.17 -9.95
CA ASP A 21 12.28 -9.28 -11.33
C ASP A 21 11.39 -10.23 -12.14
N ASN A 22 10.96 -9.78 -13.32
CA ASN A 22 10.16 -10.53 -14.31
C ASN A 22 8.78 -11.05 -13.81
N ARG A 23 8.36 -10.69 -12.61
CA ARG A 23 7.10 -11.18 -12.02
C ARG A 23 5.85 -10.74 -12.77
N LEU A 24 5.92 -9.62 -13.45
CA LEU A 24 4.80 -9.06 -14.20
C LEU A 24 4.89 -9.31 -15.71
N ASP A 25 5.91 -10.01 -16.21
CA ASP A 25 6.12 -10.22 -17.66
C ASP A 25 4.94 -10.88 -18.35
N ARG A 26 4.29 -11.83 -17.70
CA ARG A 26 3.06 -12.47 -18.21
C ARG A 26 1.90 -11.50 -18.41
N TYR A 27 1.95 -10.33 -17.83
CA TYR A 27 0.93 -9.28 -17.94
C TYR A 27 1.32 -8.14 -18.88
N ASN A 28 2.42 -8.27 -19.65
CA ASN A 28 2.96 -7.19 -20.49
C ASN A 28 1.93 -6.57 -21.43
N ALA A 29 1.06 -7.37 -22.05
CA ALA A 29 -0.01 -6.85 -22.93
C ALA A 29 -1.00 -5.96 -22.17
N VAL A 30 -1.38 -6.38 -20.95
CA VAL A 30 -2.29 -5.61 -20.08
C VAL A 30 -1.60 -4.34 -19.61
N LEU A 31 -0.32 -4.43 -19.20
CA LEU A 31 0.45 -3.28 -18.71
C LEU A 31 0.63 -2.22 -19.80
N LYS A 32 0.96 -2.62 -21.03
CA LYS A 32 1.03 -1.70 -22.17
C LYS A 32 -0.30 -0.99 -22.42
N LYS A 33 -1.41 -1.72 -22.36
CA LYS A 33 -2.75 -1.13 -22.51
C LYS A 33 -3.09 -0.17 -21.37
N LEU A 34 -2.68 -0.47 -20.15
CA LEU A 34 -2.87 0.42 -19.00
C LEU A 34 -2.05 1.70 -19.17
N GLU A 35 -0.78 1.61 -19.56
CA GLU A 35 0.10 2.76 -19.79
C GLU A 35 -0.35 3.64 -20.96
N SER A 36 -1.04 3.08 -21.97
CA SER A 36 -1.62 3.88 -23.06
C SER A 36 -2.94 4.57 -22.69
N ASN A 37 -3.66 4.07 -21.67
CA ASN A 37 -4.99 4.58 -21.29
C ASN A 37 -4.99 5.39 -20.01
N TYR A 38 -3.94 5.29 -19.19
CA TYR A 38 -3.84 5.95 -17.89
C TYR A 38 -2.47 6.60 -17.75
N GLU A 39 -2.45 7.80 -17.22
CA GLU A 39 -1.21 8.47 -16.82
C GLU A 39 -0.92 8.14 -15.36
N PHE A 40 0.34 7.73 -15.07
CA PHE A 40 0.80 7.48 -13.71
C PHE A 40 1.68 8.64 -13.24
N ARG A 41 1.26 9.30 -12.17
CA ARG A 41 1.97 10.46 -11.58
C ARG A 41 2.41 10.13 -10.16
N TYR A 42 3.62 10.54 -9.82
CA TYR A 42 4.13 10.48 -8.44
C TYR A 42 3.65 11.68 -7.65
N PHE A 43 3.63 11.54 -6.32
CA PHE A 43 3.36 12.66 -5.44
C PHE A 43 4.35 13.80 -5.70
N ASP A 44 3.87 15.02 -5.88
CA ASP A 44 4.68 16.20 -6.08
C ASP A 44 4.71 17.06 -4.81
N LYS A 45 5.85 17.09 -4.12
CA LYS A 45 6.02 17.90 -2.90
C LYS A 45 5.87 19.41 -3.14
N LYS A 46 6.12 19.90 -4.36
CA LYS A 46 5.90 21.31 -4.70
C LYS A 46 4.41 21.64 -4.75
N LYS A 47 3.58 20.65 -5.03
CA LYS A 47 2.11 20.72 -5.04
C LYS A 47 1.49 19.94 -3.89
N PHE A 48 2.13 19.94 -2.72
CA PHE A 48 1.79 19.10 -1.58
C PHE A 48 0.30 19.11 -1.26
N ASN A 49 -0.28 20.31 -1.12
CA ASN A 49 -1.69 20.46 -0.74
C ASN A 49 -2.66 19.92 -1.81
N GLU A 50 -2.34 20.10 -3.10
CA GLU A 50 -3.14 19.56 -4.21
C GLU A 50 -3.14 18.03 -4.19
N TYR A 51 -1.95 17.40 -4.09
CA TYR A 51 -1.83 15.95 -4.07
C TYR A 51 -2.37 15.32 -2.77
N ALA A 52 -2.25 16.00 -1.64
CA ALA A 52 -2.86 15.57 -0.38
C ALA A 52 -4.39 15.55 -0.50
N LYS A 53 -4.99 16.56 -1.14
CA LYS A 53 -6.43 16.58 -1.41
C LYS A 53 -6.86 15.45 -2.32
N ILE A 54 -6.12 15.20 -3.42
CA ILE A 54 -6.37 14.07 -4.32
C ILE A 54 -6.34 12.75 -3.54
N TYR A 55 -5.34 12.56 -2.67
CA TYR A 55 -5.23 11.38 -1.84
C TYR A 55 -6.44 11.21 -0.90
N THR A 56 -6.85 12.27 -0.18
CA THR A 56 -8.01 12.24 0.71
C THR A 56 -9.30 11.90 -0.04
N ASP A 57 -9.52 12.54 -1.19
CA ASP A 57 -10.73 12.32 -1.99
C ASP A 57 -10.81 10.89 -2.52
N LEU A 58 -9.69 10.36 -3.05
CA LEU A 58 -9.62 8.97 -3.52
C LEU A 58 -9.81 7.98 -2.37
N ASN A 59 -9.12 8.21 -1.26
CA ASN A 59 -9.19 7.34 -0.10
C ASN A 59 -10.62 7.23 0.43
N ASN A 60 -11.28 8.36 0.63
CA ASN A 60 -12.67 8.41 1.07
C ASN A 60 -13.63 7.70 0.11
N LYS A 61 -13.44 7.83 -1.21
CA LYS A 61 -14.29 7.17 -2.22
C LYS A 61 -14.01 5.68 -2.35
N CYS A 62 -12.74 5.29 -2.26
CA CYS A 62 -12.34 3.88 -2.44
C CYS A 62 -12.72 3.00 -1.25
N PHE A 63 -12.68 3.54 -0.03
CA PHE A 63 -12.79 2.77 1.20
C PHE A 63 -14.06 3.03 2.02
N ILE A 64 -15.01 3.82 1.53
CA ILE A 64 -16.24 4.17 2.27
C ILE A 64 -17.00 2.96 2.83
N ASN A 65 -16.94 1.82 2.14
CA ASN A 65 -17.60 0.58 2.55
C ASN A 65 -16.64 -0.42 3.24
N HIS A 66 -15.41 -0.02 3.53
CA HIS A 66 -14.46 -0.89 4.18
C HIS A 66 -14.72 -0.96 5.69
N ARG A 67 -14.76 -2.16 6.28
CA ARG A 67 -15.17 -2.43 7.68
C ARG A 67 -14.50 -1.54 8.72
N TYR A 68 -13.21 -1.26 8.55
CA TYR A 68 -12.41 -0.48 9.51
C TYR A 68 -12.09 0.91 8.99
N TYR A 69 -12.82 1.38 7.98
CA TYR A 69 -12.61 2.70 7.45
C TYR A 69 -13.52 3.73 8.11
N TYR A 70 -12.99 4.89 8.39
CA TYR A 70 -13.73 6.10 8.74
C TYR A 70 -13.35 7.22 7.77
N LYS A 71 -14.29 8.06 7.46
CA LYS A 71 -14.08 9.18 6.55
C LYS A 71 -13.07 10.15 7.16
N ARG A 72 -11.96 10.36 6.45
CA ARG A 72 -10.89 11.26 6.86
C ARG A 72 -11.12 12.65 6.32
N THR A 73 -10.62 13.64 7.08
CA THR A 73 -10.59 15.03 6.66
C THR A 73 -9.28 15.34 5.93
N TYR A 74 -9.32 16.36 5.12
CA TYR A 74 -8.14 16.85 4.44
C TYR A 74 -7.02 17.29 5.40
N LYS A 75 -7.39 17.89 6.55
CA LYS A 75 -6.44 18.31 7.56
C LYS A 75 -5.69 17.13 8.18
N GLU A 76 -6.41 16.06 8.53
CA GLU A 76 -5.80 14.85 9.08
C GLU A 76 -4.81 14.22 8.09
N ASP A 77 -5.18 14.12 6.81
CA ASP A 77 -4.30 13.55 5.80
C ASP A 77 -3.08 14.43 5.50
N ILE A 78 -3.21 15.77 5.53
CA ILE A 78 -2.06 16.67 5.43
C ILE A 78 -1.07 16.43 6.57
N GLU A 79 -1.54 16.37 7.81
CA GLU A 79 -0.69 16.14 8.98
C GLU A 79 0.00 14.78 8.86
N MET A 80 -0.76 13.73 8.58
CA MET A 80 -0.22 12.38 8.36
C MET A 80 0.82 12.33 7.24
N LEU A 81 0.52 12.91 6.07
CA LEU A 81 1.45 12.90 4.93
C LEU A 81 2.72 13.69 5.20
N LYS A 82 2.65 14.82 5.91
CA LYS A 82 3.83 15.57 6.34
C LYS A 82 4.78 14.70 7.17
N GLU A 83 4.23 13.96 8.13
CA GLU A 83 5.02 13.05 8.96
C GLU A 83 5.58 11.87 8.13
N LEU A 84 4.76 11.25 7.30
CA LEU A 84 5.18 10.12 6.45
C LEU A 84 6.30 10.53 5.49
N PHE A 85 6.22 11.72 4.87
CA PHE A 85 7.23 12.19 3.93
C PHE A 85 8.56 12.63 4.57
N LEU A 86 8.70 12.56 5.91
CA LEU A 86 10.00 12.55 6.57
C LEU A 86 10.78 11.26 6.26
N PHE A 87 10.07 10.15 6.05
CA PHE A 87 10.63 8.82 5.83
C PHE A 87 10.46 8.31 4.40
N MET A 88 9.45 8.79 3.69
CA MET A 88 9.07 8.37 2.35
C MET A 88 9.60 9.34 1.29
N LYS A 89 9.63 8.87 0.06
CA LYS A 89 9.99 9.66 -1.13
C LYS A 89 8.73 9.97 -1.95
N GLU A 90 8.84 10.89 -2.90
CA GLU A 90 7.71 11.25 -3.76
C GLU A 90 7.17 10.05 -4.55
N ASP A 91 8.05 9.17 -5.01
CA ASP A 91 7.70 7.95 -5.71
C ASP A 91 7.12 6.84 -4.79
N SER A 92 6.95 7.12 -3.50
CA SER A 92 6.26 6.23 -2.55
C SER A 92 4.73 6.35 -2.60
N LEU A 93 4.18 7.41 -3.17
CA LEU A 93 2.75 7.59 -3.38
C LEU A 93 2.51 7.88 -4.86
N ILE A 94 1.83 6.96 -5.52
CA ILE A 94 1.63 6.93 -6.96
C ILE A 94 0.14 6.99 -7.25
N PHE A 95 -0.25 7.83 -8.20
CA PHE A 95 -1.62 8.02 -8.64
C PHE A 95 -1.77 7.58 -10.10
N ALA A 96 -2.93 7.01 -10.44
CA ALA A 96 -3.35 6.81 -11.80
C ALA A 96 -4.41 7.86 -12.17
N PHE A 97 -4.25 8.48 -13.33
CA PHE A 97 -5.18 9.46 -13.89
C PHE A 97 -5.78 8.93 -15.19
N LYS A 98 -7.04 9.25 -15.41
CA LYS A 98 -7.75 9.06 -16.69
C LYS A 98 -8.37 10.40 -17.07
N ASP A 99 -7.97 10.94 -18.23
CA ASP A 99 -8.44 12.23 -18.72
C ASP A 99 -8.33 13.33 -17.64
N ASP A 100 -7.12 13.46 -17.06
CA ASP A 100 -6.75 14.34 -15.94
C ASP A 100 -7.52 14.16 -14.63
N LYS A 101 -8.37 13.13 -14.53
CA LYS A 101 -9.08 12.79 -13.29
C LYS A 101 -8.35 11.69 -12.52
N PRO A 102 -8.05 11.88 -11.23
CA PRO A 102 -7.44 10.84 -10.43
C PRO A 102 -8.45 9.71 -10.18
N VAL A 103 -8.06 8.48 -10.51
CA VAL A 103 -8.95 7.31 -10.47
C VAL A 103 -8.46 6.19 -9.57
N ALA A 104 -7.17 6.20 -9.24
CA ALA A 104 -6.59 5.19 -8.35
C ALA A 104 -5.30 5.72 -7.73
N PHE A 105 -4.85 5.06 -6.65
CA PHE A 105 -3.56 5.35 -6.02
C PHE A 105 -2.99 4.09 -5.38
N VAL A 106 -1.67 4.14 -5.09
CA VAL A 106 -0.98 3.17 -4.25
C VAL A 106 0.08 3.88 -3.43
N MET A 107 0.22 3.46 -2.18
CA MET A 107 1.26 3.93 -1.25
C MET A 107 2.13 2.76 -0.82
N TRP A 108 3.45 2.95 -0.85
CA TRP A 108 4.43 1.98 -0.40
C TRP A 108 5.57 2.67 0.37
N TYR A 109 6.27 1.90 1.18
CA TYR A 109 7.45 2.36 1.91
C TYR A 109 8.43 1.21 2.16
N PRO A 110 9.73 1.50 2.39
CA PRO A 110 10.68 0.49 2.83
C PRO A 110 10.27 -0.12 4.17
N ASP A 111 10.41 -1.43 4.36
CA ASP A 111 10.01 -2.09 5.61
C ASP A 111 10.87 -1.65 6.80
N PHE A 112 10.52 -0.52 7.40
CA PHE A 112 11.22 0.06 8.54
C PHE A 112 11.22 -0.83 9.78
N ASN A 113 10.32 -1.82 9.88
CA ASN A 113 10.34 -2.79 10.98
C ASN A 113 11.64 -3.60 11.01
N LYS A 114 12.34 -3.71 9.88
CA LYS A 114 13.68 -4.34 9.82
C LYS A 114 14.77 -3.55 10.53
N LEU A 115 14.50 -2.32 10.92
CA LEU A 115 15.44 -1.47 11.67
C LEU A 115 15.25 -1.60 13.18
N VAL A 116 14.12 -2.15 13.62
CA VAL A 116 13.71 -2.27 15.02
C VAL A 116 14.01 -3.69 15.50
N LYS A 117 14.62 -3.85 16.65
CA LYS A 117 14.79 -5.17 17.26
C LYS A 117 13.53 -5.57 18.01
N SER A 118 13.38 -6.88 18.24
CA SER A 118 12.27 -7.39 19.07
C SER A 118 12.26 -6.74 20.44
N GLY A 119 11.11 -6.21 20.86
CA GLY A 119 10.94 -5.53 22.15
C GLY A 119 11.30 -4.03 22.15
N GLU A 120 11.84 -3.48 21.06
CA GLU A 120 12.09 -2.04 20.91
C GLU A 120 10.88 -1.34 20.26
N ALA A 121 10.54 -0.14 20.73
CA ALA A 121 9.60 0.74 20.04
C ALA A 121 10.31 1.55 18.95
N PHE A 122 9.61 1.83 17.84
CA PHE A 122 10.14 2.71 16.81
C PHE A 122 10.22 4.15 17.35
N GLY A 123 11.40 4.75 17.32
CA GLY A 123 11.66 6.08 17.85
C GLY A 123 12.72 6.84 17.04
N THR A 124 13.09 8.05 17.51
CA THR A 124 14.05 8.96 16.85
C THR A 124 15.39 8.31 16.52
N ILE A 125 15.90 7.43 17.37
CA ILE A 125 17.15 6.67 17.12
C ILE A 125 17.01 5.80 15.87
N HIS A 126 15.84 5.19 15.67
CA HIS A 126 15.56 4.36 14.49
C HIS A 126 15.45 5.22 13.22
N PHE A 127 14.97 6.47 13.35
CA PHE A 127 14.98 7.45 12.28
C PHE A 127 16.42 7.75 11.79
N PHE A 128 17.31 8.12 12.69
CA PHE A 128 18.72 8.37 12.33
C PHE A 128 19.39 7.12 11.77
N ARG A 129 19.15 5.94 12.36
CA ARG A 129 19.65 4.67 11.82
C ARG A 129 19.12 4.40 10.40
N ASN A 130 17.91 4.83 10.06
CA ASN A 130 17.36 4.72 8.73
C ASN A 130 18.10 5.60 7.72
N LEU A 131 18.40 6.85 8.05
CA LEU A 131 19.19 7.74 7.20
C LEU A 131 20.55 7.13 6.82
N PHE A 132 21.19 6.39 7.76
CA PHE A 132 22.50 5.76 7.53
C PHE A 132 22.41 4.31 7.01
N ARG A 133 21.28 3.62 7.17
CA ARG A 133 21.11 2.18 6.88
C ARG A 133 20.11 1.85 5.77
N ASN A 134 19.55 2.81 5.06
CA ASN A 134 18.61 2.60 3.95
C ASN A 134 19.09 1.56 2.93
N LYS A 135 20.42 1.41 2.79
CA LYS A 135 21.03 0.40 1.91
C LYS A 135 20.79 -1.06 2.35
N LYS A 136 20.27 -1.30 3.58
CA LYS A 136 20.06 -2.66 4.14
C LYS A 136 18.61 -3.15 4.03
N ILE A 137 17.63 -2.26 3.81
CA ILE A 137 16.24 -2.66 3.66
C ILE A 137 16.04 -3.17 2.23
N LYS A 138 15.73 -4.45 2.08
CA LYS A 138 15.51 -5.09 0.79
C LYS A 138 14.05 -5.38 0.50
N THR A 139 13.16 -5.04 1.41
CA THR A 139 11.73 -5.30 1.32
C THR A 139 10.96 -3.98 1.35
N ALA A 140 10.03 -3.79 0.42
CA ALA A 140 9.01 -2.74 0.49
C ALA A 140 7.72 -3.29 1.09
N LYS A 141 6.99 -2.42 1.78
CA LYS A 141 5.60 -2.67 2.16
C LYS A 141 4.67 -1.84 1.30
N VAL A 142 3.69 -2.50 0.66
CA VAL A 142 2.55 -1.81 0.06
C VAL A 142 1.57 -1.52 1.19
N MET A 143 1.45 -0.26 1.58
CA MET A 143 0.63 0.17 2.71
C MET A 143 -0.85 0.08 2.38
N GLU A 144 -1.23 0.69 1.28
CA GLU A 144 -2.60 0.69 0.80
C GLU A 144 -2.66 0.95 -0.70
N TYR A 145 -3.73 0.51 -1.34
CA TYR A 145 -4.08 0.94 -2.68
C TYR A 145 -5.60 1.10 -2.78
N GLY A 146 -6.02 2.08 -3.53
CA GLY A 146 -7.42 2.36 -3.80
C GLY A 146 -7.67 2.52 -5.29
N VAL A 147 -8.79 1.97 -5.76
CA VAL A 147 -9.30 2.14 -7.12
C VAL A 147 -10.76 2.51 -7.03
N LEU A 148 -11.16 3.60 -7.70
CA LEU A 148 -12.56 4.01 -7.74
C LEU A 148 -13.44 2.86 -8.27
N PRO A 149 -14.67 2.68 -7.75
CA PRO A 149 -15.52 1.55 -8.09
C PRO A 149 -15.67 1.30 -9.59
N GLU A 150 -15.85 2.36 -10.38
CA GLU A 150 -16.05 2.32 -11.82
C GLU A 150 -14.80 1.91 -12.62
N TYR A 151 -13.61 1.99 -12.01
CA TYR A 151 -12.32 1.60 -12.59
C TYR A 151 -11.78 0.26 -12.02
N ARG A 152 -12.55 -0.42 -11.22
CA ARG A 152 -12.19 -1.76 -10.75
C ARG A 152 -12.18 -2.75 -11.89
N LYS A 153 -11.76 -3.87 -11.96
CA LYS A 153 -11.82 -4.90 -13.02
C LYS A 153 -11.10 -4.56 -14.34
N VAL A 154 -10.47 -3.39 -14.48
CA VAL A 154 -9.67 -3.05 -15.67
C VAL A 154 -8.17 -3.33 -15.51
N GLY A 155 -7.77 -3.90 -14.37
CA GLY A 155 -6.37 -4.27 -14.11
C GLY A 155 -5.52 -3.15 -13.48
N LEU A 156 -6.10 -2.02 -13.08
CA LEU A 156 -5.35 -0.89 -12.46
C LEU A 156 -4.46 -1.28 -11.28
N PRO A 157 -4.82 -2.23 -10.38
CA PRO A 157 -3.91 -2.69 -9.34
C PRO A 157 -2.59 -3.24 -9.89
N LEU A 158 -2.62 -3.94 -11.04
CA LEU A 158 -1.40 -4.42 -11.72
C LEU A 158 -0.56 -3.26 -12.27
N GLY A 159 -1.22 -2.26 -12.87
CA GLY A 159 -0.54 -1.05 -13.36
C GLY A 159 0.15 -0.27 -12.24
N LEU A 160 -0.53 -0.07 -11.11
CA LEU A 160 0.04 0.58 -9.92
C LEU A 160 1.23 -0.22 -9.35
N LEU A 161 1.10 -1.54 -9.24
CA LEU A 161 2.18 -2.40 -8.79
C LEU A 161 3.37 -2.37 -9.77
N HIS A 162 3.11 -2.32 -11.07
CA HIS A 162 4.17 -2.17 -12.08
C HIS A 162 4.94 -0.85 -11.88
N GLN A 163 4.25 0.25 -11.58
CA GLN A 163 4.94 1.51 -11.29
C GLN A 163 5.81 1.40 -10.03
N ILE A 164 5.34 0.70 -8.99
CA ILE A 164 6.18 0.40 -7.82
C ILE A 164 7.43 -0.38 -8.26
N PHE A 165 7.29 -1.44 -9.05
CA PHE A 165 8.42 -2.27 -9.47
C PHE A 165 9.45 -1.51 -10.30
N LYS A 166 9.03 -0.48 -11.05
CA LYS A 166 9.95 0.41 -11.77
C LYS A 166 10.83 1.26 -10.84
N VAL A 167 10.34 1.61 -9.66
CA VAL A 167 11.07 2.48 -8.73
C VAL A 167 11.88 1.73 -7.67
N LEU A 168 11.48 0.52 -7.28
CA LEU A 168 12.14 -0.26 -6.22
C LEU A 168 13.65 -0.53 -6.47
N PRO A 169 14.13 -0.81 -7.70
CA PRO A 169 15.55 -1.01 -7.98
C PRO A 169 16.42 0.20 -7.61
N LYS A 170 15.91 1.43 -7.75
CA LYS A 170 16.57 2.67 -7.33
C LYS A 170 16.95 2.64 -5.85
N TYR A 171 16.14 1.95 -5.02
CA TYR A 171 16.33 1.79 -3.59
C TYR A 171 17.00 0.48 -3.20
N LYS A 172 17.41 -0.35 -4.19
CA LYS A 172 17.96 -1.71 -3.99
C LYS A 172 16.99 -2.64 -3.25
N ILE A 173 15.71 -2.38 -3.37
CA ILE A 173 14.63 -3.22 -2.84
C ILE A 173 14.32 -4.32 -3.86
N LYS A 174 14.17 -5.55 -3.39
CA LYS A 174 13.96 -6.74 -4.21
C LYS A 174 12.69 -7.49 -3.88
N ASP A 175 12.18 -7.30 -2.68
CA ASP A 175 11.01 -8.02 -2.16
C ASP A 175 9.89 -7.03 -1.83
N VAL A 176 8.65 -7.51 -1.95
CA VAL A 176 7.45 -6.73 -1.59
C VAL A 176 6.61 -7.55 -0.62
N GLU A 177 6.13 -6.90 0.44
CA GLU A 177 5.13 -7.44 1.37
C GLU A 177 3.90 -6.52 1.34
N THR A 178 2.71 -7.10 1.28
CA THR A 178 1.48 -6.31 1.40
C THR A 178 1.22 -5.95 2.85
N SER A 179 0.48 -4.86 3.09
CA SER A 179 -0.22 -4.67 4.35
C SER A 179 -1.31 -5.74 4.52
N TRP A 180 -1.98 -5.73 5.68
CA TRP A 180 -3.06 -6.65 5.93
C TRP A 180 -4.27 -6.39 5.01
N ILE A 181 -4.85 -7.48 4.55
CA ILE A 181 -6.05 -7.49 3.69
C ILE A 181 -7.10 -8.34 4.40
N LEU A 182 -8.30 -7.80 4.58
CA LEU A 182 -9.42 -8.59 5.12
C LEU A 182 -9.62 -9.86 4.29
N GLU A 183 -9.79 -11.00 4.94
CA GLU A 183 -10.00 -12.29 4.24
C GLU A 183 -11.25 -12.25 3.35
N GLU A 184 -12.27 -11.51 3.76
CA GLU A 184 -13.50 -11.28 3.00
C GLU A 184 -13.33 -10.39 1.75
N ASN A 185 -12.23 -9.61 1.66
CA ASN A 185 -11.92 -8.81 0.49
C ASN A 185 -11.35 -9.70 -0.64
N LYS A 186 -12.26 -10.40 -1.33
CA LYS A 186 -11.91 -11.38 -2.37
C LYS A 186 -11.11 -10.77 -3.52
N ASP A 187 -11.44 -9.54 -3.93
CA ASP A 187 -10.79 -8.87 -5.06
C ASP A 187 -9.31 -8.61 -4.75
N SER A 188 -8.99 -7.99 -3.61
CA SER A 188 -7.61 -7.72 -3.21
C SER A 188 -6.82 -9.00 -2.96
N ASN A 189 -7.42 -9.99 -2.29
CA ASN A 189 -6.78 -11.29 -2.08
C ASN A 189 -6.49 -12.02 -3.41
N SER A 190 -7.39 -11.93 -4.40
CA SER A 190 -7.21 -12.55 -5.71
C SER A 190 -6.04 -11.92 -6.48
N VAL A 191 -5.94 -10.59 -6.49
CA VAL A 191 -4.80 -9.88 -7.10
C VAL A 191 -3.49 -10.32 -6.44
N CYS A 192 -3.42 -10.34 -5.11
CA CYS A 192 -2.21 -10.76 -4.41
C CYS A 192 -1.84 -12.22 -4.70
N LYS A 193 -2.79 -13.14 -4.67
CA LYS A 193 -2.57 -14.56 -5.00
C LYS A 193 -2.09 -14.77 -6.42
N SER A 194 -2.48 -13.91 -7.35
CA SER A 194 -2.05 -14.02 -8.75
C SER A 194 -0.60 -13.58 -8.98
N ILE A 195 0.01 -12.83 -8.05
CA ILE A 195 1.33 -12.22 -8.23
C ILE A 195 2.34 -12.72 -7.19
N CYS A 196 1.90 -12.87 -5.95
CA CYS A 196 2.74 -13.26 -4.82
C CYS A 196 3.00 -14.76 -4.78
N ASP A 197 4.09 -15.15 -4.13
CA ASP A 197 4.48 -16.54 -3.97
C ASP A 197 3.55 -17.25 -2.96
N ASP A 198 3.36 -16.62 -1.78
CA ASP A 198 2.68 -17.25 -0.66
C ASP A 198 1.84 -16.26 0.18
N LEU A 199 0.87 -16.82 0.90
CA LEU A 199 0.28 -16.21 2.08
C LEU A 199 1.36 -16.19 3.17
N TYR A 200 1.85 -14.99 3.48
CA TYR A 200 3.02 -14.83 4.36
C TYR A 200 2.66 -14.79 5.84
N LYS A 201 1.63 -14.03 6.20
CA LYS A 201 1.13 -13.93 7.57
C LYS A 201 -0.39 -13.88 7.57
N ARG A 202 -0.97 -14.46 8.60
CA ARG A 202 -2.40 -14.37 8.89
C ARG A 202 -2.59 -13.86 10.30
N TYR A 203 -3.23 -12.73 10.43
CA TYR A 203 -3.57 -12.13 11.72
C TYR A 203 -5.03 -12.42 12.06
N VAL A 204 -5.35 -12.36 13.34
CA VAL A 204 -6.70 -12.50 13.85
C VAL A 204 -7.04 -11.28 14.70
N VAL A 205 -8.15 -10.62 14.37
CA VAL A 205 -8.77 -9.60 15.21
C VAL A 205 -9.94 -10.23 15.94
N TYR A 206 -9.98 -10.08 17.25
CA TYR A 206 -11.07 -10.57 18.09
C TYR A 206 -12.02 -9.41 18.40
N GLU A 207 -13.29 -9.59 18.03
CA GLU A 207 -14.34 -8.58 18.21
C GLU A 207 -15.42 -9.12 19.12
N LYS A 208 -15.84 -8.34 20.12
CA LYS A 208 -16.93 -8.68 21.02
C LYS A 208 -17.82 -7.46 21.26
N ARG A 209 -19.14 -7.63 21.09
CA ARG A 209 -20.08 -6.61 21.53
C ARG A 209 -20.10 -6.56 23.06
N ILE A 210 -19.88 -5.40 23.61
CA ILE A 210 -20.08 -5.09 25.03
C ILE A 210 -21.53 -4.63 25.15
N ARG A 211 -22.29 -5.28 26.03
CA ARG A 211 -23.66 -4.89 26.35
C ARG A 211 -23.65 -3.79 27.36
#